data_d5693d1da0f68b323fe8e8eac9b38f16
#
_entry.id   d5693d1da0f68b323fe8e8eac9b38f16
#
_cell.length_a   1.000
_cell.length_b   1.000
_cell.length_c   1.000
_cell.angle_alpha   90.00
_cell.angle_beta   90.00
_cell.angle_gamma   90.00
#
_symmetry.space_group_name_H-M   'P 1'
#
loop_
_entity.id
_entity.type
_entity.pdbx_description
1 polymer ?
#
loop_
_entity_poly.entity_id
_entity_poly.type
_entity_poly.pdbx_seq_one_letter_code
_entity_poly.pdbx_strand_id
1 'polypeptide(L)'
;MKNVKCLLVAGLILFVGNTSAESRRQKVGIFGTEVQFTPFGHDDDYSLNSLKFRYFMTDKDALRLKIGFGVESLKYEDDEFGGNLEKGRLGDLSVDLGYERHFKVAKRLSLYAGVQVGVYKHFASAKVEYTEDLGNGSHTYQVVYKNCVPTSEGNVGERAHVGVAASVFTGLDFYVYKGLYLGTEVGIYVMSTKTNQTELKYSDKVIKGTDTYRAVICNAIKPMVRLGWTF
;
A
#
# COMPACT_ATOMS: atom_id res chain seq x y z
N MET A 1 -4.50 1.90 18.78
CA MET A 1 -4.39 2.55 17.45
C MET A 1 -5.46 2.12 16.44
N LYS A 2 -6.46 1.29 16.81
CA LYS A 2 -7.56 0.84 15.91
C LYS A 2 -8.51 1.96 15.45
N ASN A 3 -8.63 3.05 16.19
CA ASN A 3 -9.68 4.07 15.99
C ASN A 3 -9.34 5.16 14.96
N VAL A 4 -8.06 5.34 14.59
CA VAL A 4 -7.65 6.40 13.65
C VAL A 4 -7.95 6.02 12.19
N LYS A 5 -7.87 4.73 11.86
CA LYS A 5 -8.16 4.22 10.50
C LYS A 5 -9.65 4.36 10.14
N CYS A 6 -10.56 4.16 11.10
CA CYS A 6 -12.00 4.37 10.91
C CYS A 6 -12.39 5.85 10.75
N LEU A 7 -11.69 6.78 11.40
CA LEU A 7 -12.00 8.22 11.33
C LEU A 7 -11.70 8.81 9.95
N LEU A 8 -10.64 8.36 9.28
CA LEU A 8 -10.29 8.80 7.91
C LEU A 8 -11.33 8.34 6.88
N VAL A 9 -11.86 7.13 7.01
CA VAL A 9 -12.92 6.62 6.13
C VAL A 9 -14.23 7.38 6.36
N ALA A 10 -14.59 7.66 7.61
CA ALA A 10 -15.78 8.45 7.97
C ALA A 10 -15.68 9.90 7.50
N GLY A 11 -14.49 10.52 7.55
CA GLY A 11 -14.26 11.88 7.09
C GLY A 11 -14.42 12.05 5.57
N LEU A 12 -14.05 11.06 4.77
CA LEU A 12 -14.24 11.09 3.30
C LEU A 12 -15.71 10.97 2.89
N ILE A 13 -16.53 10.29 3.69
CA ILE A 13 -17.97 10.12 3.43
C ILE A 13 -18.75 11.41 3.73
N LEU A 14 -18.30 12.23 4.67
CA LEU A 14 -18.99 13.46 5.09
C LEU A 14 -18.79 14.66 4.16
N PHE A 15 -17.83 14.62 3.23
CA PHE A 15 -17.57 15.71 2.27
C PHE A 15 -18.55 15.73 1.08
N VAL A 16 -19.48 14.80 1.02
CA VAL A 16 -20.47 14.66 -0.08
C VAL A 16 -21.82 15.28 0.31
N GLY A 17 -21.79 16.47 0.91
CA GLY A 17 -23.00 17.25 1.18
C GLY A 17 -23.49 17.99 -0.06
N ASN A 18 -24.76 17.76 -0.44
CA ASN A 18 -25.62 18.54 -1.35
C ASN A 18 -25.32 18.47 -2.85
N THR A 19 -25.64 17.36 -3.47
CA THR A 19 -25.80 17.32 -4.92
C THR A 19 -27.10 16.60 -5.32
N SER A 20 -27.85 17.27 -6.18
CA SER A 20 -29.15 16.86 -6.70
C SER A 20 -29.24 15.40 -7.18
N ALA A 21 -30.39 14.83 -6.99
CA ALA A 21 -30.73 13.40 -7.07
C ALA A 21 -30.66 12.73 -8.47
N GLU A 22 -29.96 13.32 -9.43
CA GLU A 22 -29.84 12.76 -10.76
C GLU A 22 -28.73 11.68 -10.80
N SER A 23 -29.00 10.58 -11.49
CA SER A 23 -28.08 9.44 -11.63
C SER A 23 -26.73 9.90 -12.21
N ARG A 24 -25.78 10.21 -11.34
CA ARG A 24 -24.42 10.64 -11.73
C ARG A 24 -23.56 9.42 -12.01
N ARG A 25 -23.75 8.89 -13.19
CA ARG A 25 -22.84 7.93 -13.79
C ARG A 25 -21.76 8.68 -14.53
N GLN A 26 -20.83 7.94 -15.08
CA GLN A 26 -19.79 8.39 -16.00
C GLN A 26 -20.32 9.46 -16.97
N LYS A 27 -20.11 10.70 -16.63
CA LYS A 27 -20.36 11.88 -17.47
C LYS A 27 -19.07 12.68 -17.55
N VAL A 28 -18.91 13.44 -18.61
CA VAL A 28 -17.76 14.34 -18.77
C VAL A 28 -17.63 15.29 -17.58
N GLY A 29 -16.41 15.43 -17.05
CA GLY A 29 -16.10 16.35 -15.94
C GLY A 29 -16.46 15.81 -14.55
N ILE A 30 -16.92 14.57 -14.42
CA ILE A 30 -17.23 13.97 -13.13
C ILE A 30 -15.96 13.41 -12.48
N PHE A 31 -15.85 13.64 -11.17
CA PHE A 31 -14.86 13.01 -10.32
C PHE A 31 -15.46 11.79 -9.62
N GLY A 32 -14.63 10.82 -9.35
CA GLY A 32 -14.95 9.67 -8.52
C GLY A 32 -13.84 9.41 -7.51
N THR A 33 -14.22 8.99 -6.32
CA THR A 33 -13.32 8.48 -5.30
C THR A 33 -13.63 7.03 -4.99
N GLU A 34 -12.61 6.25 -4.68
CA GLU A 34 -12.75 4.83 -4.45
C GLU A 34 -11.79 4.38 -3.36
N VAL A 35 -12.30 3.53 -2.50
CA VAL A 35 -11.55 2.82 -1.49
C VAL A 35 -11.43 1.36 -1.90
N GLN A 36 -10.23 0.83 -1.87
CA GLN A 36 -9.95 -0.57 -2.17
C GLN A 36 -9.57 -1.32 -0.89
N PHE A 37 -10.19 -2.47 -0.68
CA PHE A 37 -9.91 -3.34 0.44
C PHE A 37 -9.94 -4.81 0.01
N THR A 38 -9.14 -5.63 0.68
CA THR A 38 -9.09 -7.08 0.46
C THR A 38 -9.80 -7.75 1.63
N PRO A 39 -11.06 -8.19 1.48
CA PRO A 39 -11.84 -8.76 2.59
C PRO A 39 -11.45 -10.19 2.95
N PHE A 40 -10.64 -10.86 2.12
CA PHE A 40 -10.29 -12.27 2.24
C PHE A 40 -8.77 -12.46 2.27
N GLY A 41 -8.05 -11.69 3.10
CA GLY A 41 -6.64 -11.90 3.40
C GLY A 41 -6.44 -13.09 4.35
N HIS A 42 -5.28 -13.74 4.30
CA HIS A 42 -4.95 -14.86 5.18
C HIS A 42 -4.71 -14.44 6.65
N ASP A 43 -4.51 -13.15 6.89
CA ASP A 43 -4.45 -12.56 8.22
C ASP A 43 -5.73 -11.77 8.43
N ASP A 44 -6.35 -11.89 9.59
CA ASP A 44 -7.67 -11.33 9.99
C ASP A 44 -7.80 -9.79 9.89
N ASP A 45 -6.91 -9.12 9.20
CA ASP A 45 -6.88 -7.67 9.05
C ASP A 45 -7.50 -7.21 7.73
N TYR A 46 -8.64 -6.55 7.85
CA TYR A 46 -9.18 -5.70 6.78
C TYR A 46 -8.18 -4.56 6.50
N SER A 47 -7.36 -4.72 5.47
CA SER A 47 -6.40 -3.68 5.10
C SER A 47 -7.02 -2.71 4.08
N LEU A 48 -6.95 -1.43 4.39
CA LEU A 48 -7.19 -0.37 3.43
C LEU A 48 -5.96 -0.26 2.52
N ASN A 49 -6.02 -0.84 1.32
CA ASN A 49 -4.86 -0.96 0.47
C ASN A 49 -4.52 0.35 -0.26
N SER A 50 -5.53 1.12 -0.66
CA SER A 50 -5.29 2.35 -1.42
C SER A 50 -6.55 3.21 -1.56
N LEU A 51 -6.30 4.49 -1.81
CA LEU A 51 -7.29 5.44 -2.29
C LEU A 51 -7.12 5.62 -3.79
N LYS A 52 -8.21 5.61 -4.53
CA LYS A 52 -8.22 5.86 -5.96
C LYS A 52 -9.12 7.04 -6.27
N PHE A 53 -8.64 7.89 -7.16
CA PHE A 53 -9.38 9.00 -7.73
C PHE A 53 -9.53 8.77 -9.23
N ARG A 54 -10.70 9.10 -9.76
CA ARG A 54 -11.02 9.04 -11.18
C ARG A 54 -11.49 10.39 -11.66
N TYR A 55 -11.06 10.79 -12.84
CA TYR A 55 -11.60 11.94 -13.54
C TYR A 55 -12.07 11.51 -14.93
N PHE A 56 -13.37 11.62 -15.19
CA PHE A 56 -13.98 11.24 -16.45
C PHE A 56 -13.82 12.37 -17.49
N MET A 57 -12.87 12.19 -18.42
CA MET A 57 -12.65 13.12 -19.52
C MET A 57 -13.76 13.04 -20.56
N THR A 58 -14.33 11.86 -20.74
CA THR A 58 -15.49 11.58 -21.58
C THR A 58 -16.47 10.69 -20.81
N ASP A 59 -17.60 10.34 -21.42
CA ASP A 59 -18.54 9.36 -20.85
C ASP A 59 -18.01 7.91 -20.83
N LYS A 60 -16.83 7.69 -21.42
CA LYS A 60 -16.17 6.38 -21.53
C LYS A 60 -14.74 6.35 -21.03
N ASP A 61 -14.07 7.50 -21.01
CA ASP A 61 -12.63 7.56 -20.75
C ASP A 61 -12.35 8.30 -19.46
N ALA A 62 -11.55 7.70 -18.57
CA ALA A 62 -11.17 8.29 -17.31
C ALA A 62 -9.66 8.21 -17.07
N LEU A 63 -9.12 9.29 -16.50
CA LEU A 63 -7.83 9.26 -15.84
C LEU A 63 -8.01 8.73 -14.41
N ARG A 64 -7.03 7.98 -13.96
CA ARG A 64 -7.00 7.48 -12.57
C ARG A 64 -5.70 7.86 -11.88
N LEU A 65 -5.82 8.22 -10.62
CA LEU A 65 -4.73 8.37 -9.66
C LEU A 65 -5.00 7.41 -8.51
N LYS A 66 -4.05 6.53 -8.21
CA LYS A 66 -4.12 5.65 -7.06
C LYS A 66 -2.98 5.96 -6.12
N ILE A 67 -3.28 6.09 -4.84
CA ILE A 67 -2.31 6.35 -3.77
C ILE A 67 -2.45 5.23 -2.74
N GLY A 68 -1.38 4.50 -2.51
CA GLY A 68 -1.27 3.51 -1.45
C GLY A 68 -0.32 3.99 -0.37
N PHE A 69 -0.65 3.73 0.88
CA PHE A 69 0.23 4.00 2.02
C PHE A 69 -0.03 3.02 3.13
N GLY A 70 1.02 2.64 3.80
CA GLY A 70 0.98 1.80 4.98
C GLY A 70 2.11 2.18 5.92
N VAL A 71 1.90 2.08 7.22
CA VAL A 71 2.94 2.22 8.24
C VAL A 71 2.68 1.20 9.32
N GLU A 72 3.70 0.43 9.63
CA GLU A 72 3.72 -0.55 10.70
C GLU A 72 4.83 -0.18 11.69
N SER A 73 4.53 -0.30 12.97
CA SER A 73 5.51 -0.11 14.04
C SER A 73 5.68 -1.43 14.76
N LEU A 74 6.89 -1.94 14.76
CA LEU A 74 7.26 -3.19 15.41
C LEU A 74 7.93 -2.88 16.75
N LYS A 75 7.58 -3.65 17.74
CA LYS A 75 8.24 -3.69 19.04
C LYS A 75 8.19 -5.14 19.53
N TYR A 76 9.32 -5.71 19.86
CA TYR A 76 9.41 -7.01 20.52
C TYR A 76 10.53 -7.00 21.53
N GLU A 77 10.35 -7.78 22.56
CA GLU A 77 11.35 -8.11 23.56
C GLU A 77 11.73 -9.56 23.33
N ASP A 78 13.00 -9.86 23.16
CA ASP A 78 13.50 -11.18 22.92
C ASP A 78 14.53 -11.52 24.00
N ASP A 79 14.10 -12.34 24.97
CA ASP A 79 14.95 -12.76 26.09
C ASP A 79 15.94 -13.87 25.65
N GLU A 80 15.70 -14.56 24.53
CA GLU A 80 16.49 -15.73 24.12
C GLU A 80 17.80 -15.33 23.42
N PHE A 81 17.81 -14.18 22.72
CA PHE A 81 18.98 -13.66 22.00
C PHE A 81 19.55 -12.36 22.62
N GLY A 82 19.04 -11.94 23.78
CA GLY A 82 19.52 -10.75 24.50
C GLY A 82 19.32 -9.42 23.78
N GLY A 83 18.43 -9.40 22.76
CA GLY A 83 18.16 -8.21 21.96
C GLY A 83 16.73 -7.70 22.13
N ASN A 84 16.58 -6.45 22.57
CA ASN A 84 15.29 -5.77 22.65
C ASN A 84 15.12 -4.82 21.48
N LEU A 85 14.11 -5.05 20.63
CA LEU A 85 13.74 -4.12 19.57
C LEU A 85 13.04 -2.90 20.17
N GLU A 86 13.78 -1.84 20.40
CA GLU A 86 13.22 -0.59 20.93
C GLU A 86 12.21 0.03 19.94
N LYS A 87 12.52 0.01 18.65
CA LYS A 87 11.71 0.64 17.62
C LYS A 87 12.01 0.10 16.24
N GLY A 88 11.08 -0.69 15.68
CA GLY A 88 11.06 -1.04 14.28
C GLY A 88 9.98 -0.25 13.53
N ARG A 89 10.25 0.14 12.30
CA ARG A 89 9.30 0.81 11.41
C ARG A 89 9.40 0.22 10.01
N LEU A 90 8.25 -0.22 9.52
CA LEU A 90 8.01 -0.58 8.14
C LEU A 90 6.99 0.38 7.56
N GLY A 91 7.06 0.63 6.28
CA GLY A 91 6.05 1.45 5.64
C GLY A 91 6.14 1.40 4.13
N ASP A 92 4.98 1.57 3.51
CA ASP A 92 4.79 1.55 2.07
C ASP A 92 4.18 2.86 1.59
N LEU A 93 4.67 3.34 0.47
CA LEU A 93 4.10 4.46 -0.27
C LEU A 93 4.09 4.08 -1.75
N SER A 94 2.92 4.22 -2.39
CA SER A 94 2.78 4.05 -3.83
C SER A 94 1.95 5.15 -4.45
N VAL A 95 2.30 5.51 -5.68
CA VAL A 95 1.54 6.44 -6.51
C VAL A 95 1.48 5.87 -7.91
N ASP A 96 0.26 5.61 -8.40
CA ASP A 96 0.00 5.11 -9.73
C ASP A 96 -0.85 6.10 -10.53
N LEU A 97 -0.48 6.34 -11.77
CA LEU A 97 -1.26 7.08 -12.76
C LEU A 97 -1.71 6.12 -13.86
N GLY A 98 -2.95 6.25 -14.28
CA GLY A 98 -3.51 5.35 -15.27
C GLY A 98 -4.62 5.95 -16.10
N TYR A 99 -5.03 5.18 -17.09
CA TYR A 99 -6.13 5.46 -17.99
C TYR A 99 -7.07 4.27 -18.00
N GLU A 100 -8.37 4.55 -17.97
CA GLU A 100 -9.45 3.56 -18.04
C GLU A 100 -10.39 3.89 -19.17
N ARG A 101 -10.79 2.86 -19.93
CA ARG A 101 -11.89 2.95 -20.88
C ARG A 101 -13.05 2.10 -20.41
N HIS A 102 -14.21 2.72 -20.31
CA HIS A 102 -15.44 2.14 -19.80
C HIS A 102 -16.39 1.70 -20.90
N PHE A 103 -17.04 0.57 -20.67
CA PHE A 103 -18.03 -0.03 -21.56
C PHE A 103 -19.34 -0.20 -20.78
N LYS A 104 -20.37 0.53 -21.18
CA LYS A 104 -21.70 0.43 -20.56
C LYS A 104 -22.40 -0.84 -21.05
N VAL A 105 -22.40 -1.88 -20.21
CA VAL A 105 -23.00 -3.17 -20.55
C VAL A 105 -24.48 -3.21 -20.20
N ALA A 106 -24.87 -2.63 -19.07
CA ALA A 106 -26.24 -2.56 -18.61
C ALA A 106 -26.53 -1.26 -17.86
N LYS A 107 -27.79 -1.03 -17.53
CA LYS A 107 -28.25 0.20 -16.87
C LYS A 107 -27.51 0.53 -15.56
N ARG A 108 -26.96 -0.46 -14.85
CA ARG A 108 -26.20 -0.31 -13.58
C ARG A 108 -24.82 -0.94 -13.61
N LEU A 109 -24.40 -1.49 -14.75
CA LEU A 109 -23.16 -2.22 -14.88
C LEU A 109 -22.27 -1.55 -15.91
N SER A 110 -21.05 -1.24 -15.52
CA SER A 110 -19.99 -0.76 -16.38
C SER A 110 -18.79 -1.70 -16.28
N LEU A 111 -18.36 -2.26 -17.38
CA LEU A 111 -17.06 -2.88 -17.51
C LEU A 111 -16.03 -1.80 -17.86
N TYR A 112 -14.79 -2.01 -17.49
CA TYR A 112 -13.70 -1.17 -17.94
C TYR A 112 -12.43 -1.98 -18.12
N ALA A 113 -11.55 -1.47 -18.97
CA ALA A 113 -10.19 -1.94 -19.11
C ALA A 113 -9.25 -0.74 -19.11
N GLY A 114 -8.03 -0.93 -18.67
CA GLY A 114 -7.09 0.17 -18.58
C GLY A 114 -5.66 -0.26 -18.41
N VAL A 115 -4.81 0.76 -18.37
CA VAL A 115 -3.37 0.65 -18.12
C VAL A 115 -2.97 1.64 -17.05
N GLN A 116 -1.94 1.31 -16.27
CA GLN A 116 -1.37 2.23 -15.30
C GLN A 116 0.14 2.02 -15.19
N VAL A 117 0.82 3.08 -14.76
CA VAL A 117 2.22 3.07 -14.37
C VAL A 117 2.34 3.73 -13.01
N GLY A 118 3.26 3.27 -12.20
CA GLY A 118 3.41 3.80 -10.85
C GLY A 118 4.82 3.61 -10.31
N VAL A 119 5.05 4.32 -9.22
CA VAL A 119 6.24 4.22 -8.40
C VAL A 119 5.83 3.80 -6.99
N TYR A 120 6.68 3.01 -6.37
CA TYR A 120 6.46 2.61 -4.98
C TYR A 120 7.77 2.62 -4.21
N LYS A 121 7.66 2.83 -2.91
CA LYS A 121 8.77 2.85 -1.99
C LYS A 121 8.37 2.13 -0.72
N HIS A 122 9.17 1.14 -0.36
CA HIS A 122 9.10 0.47 0.92
C HIS A 122 10.20 1.01 1.84
N PHE A 123 9.83 1.35 3.07
CA PHE A 123 10.73 1.85 4.09
C PHE A 123 10.91 0.79 5.16
N ALA A 124 12.15 0.55 5.58
CA ALA A 124 12.46 -0.34 6.68
C ALA A 124 13.57 0.27 7.53
N SER A 125 13.39 0.34 8.82
CA SER A 125 14.42 0.78 9.76
C SER A 125 14.14 0.23 11.15
N ALA A 126 15.20 -0.04 11.92
CA ALA A 126 15.08 -0.51 13.28
C ALA A 126 16.20 -0.01 14.16
N LYS A 127 15.93 -0.05 15.47
CA LYS A 127 16.87 0.26 16.53
C LYS A 127 16.73 -0.86 17.56
N VAL A 128 17.81 -1.58 17.80
CA VAL A 128 17.85 -2.74 18.69
C VAL A 128 18.89 -2.50 19.76
N GLU A 129 18.54 -2.79 20.98
CA GLU A 129 19.43 -2.77 22.12
C GLU A 129 19.80 -4.22 22.49
N TYR A 130 21.10 -4.49 22.56
CA TYR A 130 21.63 -5.79 22.93
C TYR A 130 22.32 -5.69 24.28
N THR A 131 22.08 -6.67 25.13
CA THR A 131 22.74 -6.79 26.42
C THR A 131 23.52 -8.11 26.47
N GLU A 132 24.84 -8.02 26.56
CA GLU A 132 25.73 -9.14 26.74
C GLU A 132 26.17 -9.27 28.19
N ASP A 133 26.04 -10.48 28.76
CA ASP A 133 26.59 -10.80 30.09
C ASP A 133 28.02 -11.32 29.92
N LEU A 134 28.98 -10.53 30.37
CA LEU A 134 30.41 -10.85 30.27
C LEU A 134 30.96 -11.55 31.54
N GLY A 135 30.08 -12.00 32.44
CA GLY A 135 30.49 -12.66 33.70
C GLY A 135 31.05 -11.72 34.74
N ASN A 136 31.49 -10.54 34.38
CA ASN A 136 31.94 -9.45 35.26
C ASN A 136 30.97 -8.25 35.30
N GLY A 137 29.81 -8.41 34.67
CA GLY A 137 28.75 -7.38 34.51
C GLY A 137 28.12 -7.44 33.13
N SER A 138 26.94 -6.84 33.01
CA SER A 138 26.25 -6.75 31.72
C SER A 138 26.72 -5.52 30.96
N HIS A 139 26.99 -5.68 29.70
CA HIS A 139 27.32 -4.61 28.75
C HIS A 139 26.18 -4.42 27.75
N THR A 140 25.57 -3.24 27.76
CA THR A 140 24.48 -2.92 26.83
C THR A 140 25.01 -2.04 25.71
N TYR A 141 24.69 -2.41 24.44
CA TYR A 141 25.04 -1.64 23.28
C TYR A 141 23.86 -1.56 22.29
N GLN A 142 23.88 -0.56 21.45
CA GLN A 142 22.81 -0.27 20.52
C GLN A 142 23.24 -0.43 19.08
N VAL A 143 22.41 -1.13 18.28
CA VAL A 143 22.57 -1.29 16.84
C VAL A 143 21.45 -0.58 16.11
N VAL A 144 21.81 0.30 15.19
CA VAL A 144 20.85 1.03 14.33
C VAL A 144 20.88 0.40 12.95
N TYR A 145 19.73 -0.16 12.56
CA TYR A 145 19.48 -0.74 11.25
C TYR A 145 18.85 0.31 10.35
N LYS A 146 19.55 0.69 9.27
CA LYS A 146 19.01 1.57 8.23
C LYS A 146 18.71 0.77 6.98
N ASN A 147 17.59 1.08 6.35
CA ASN A 147 17.07 0.39 5.16
C ASN A 147 16.82 -1.10 5.38
N CYS A 148 16.71 -1.54 6.62
CA CYS A 148 16.30 -2.91 6.96
C CYS A 148 15.77 -2.99 8.40
N VAL A 149 15.07 -4.10 8.67
CA VAL A 149 14.67 -4.50 10.01
C VAL A 149 15.30 -5.89 10.26
N PRO A 150 15.84 -6.18 11.44
CA PRO A 150 16.38 -7.50 11.74
C PRO A 150 15.26 -8.53 11.91
N THR A 151 15.60 -9.80 11.70
CA THR A 151 14.78 -10.94 12.17
C THR A 151 14.98 -11.12 13.67
N SER A 152 14.19 -12.00 14.30
CA SER A 152 14.38 -12.43 15.70
C SER A 152 15.77 -13.00 15.95
N GLU A 153 16.39 -13.64 14.96
CA GLU A 153 17.74 -14.18 15.01
C GLU A 153 18.86 -13.14 14.80
N GLY A 154 18.53 -11.84 14.70
CA GLY A 154 19.48 -10.75 14.47
C GLY A 154 19.99 -10.65 13.00
N ASN A 155 19.54 -11.52 12.10
CA ASN A 155 19.87 -11.42 10.68
C ASN A 155 19.13 -10.27 10.00
N VAL A 156 19.61 -9.84 8.83
CA VAL A 156 18.91 -8.85 8.02
C VAL A 156 17.62 -9.47 7.46
N GLY A 157 16.48 -8.97 7.94
CA GLY A 157 15.16 -9.37 7.51
C GLY A 157 14.64 -8.49 6.36
N GLU A 158 13.54 -7.80 6.60
CA GLU A 158 12.89 -6.98 5.59
C GLU A 158 13.72 -5.74 5.22
N ARG A 159 13.84 -5.46 3.93
CA ARG A 159 14.74 -4.41 3.40
C ARG A 159 13.96 -3.35 2.65
N ALA A 160 14.36 -2.10 2.88
CA ALA A 160 13.83 -0.98 2.11
C ALA A 160 14.14 -1.12 0.62
N HIS A 161 13.15 -0.81 -0.22
CA HIS A 161 13.31 -0.86 -1.66
C HIS A 161 12.47 0.21 -2.35
N VAL A 162 12.85 0.55 -3.56
CA VAL A 162 12.13 1.45 -4.45
C VAL A 162 11.91 0.74 -5.78
N GLY A 163 10.78 1.00 -6.43
CA GLY A 163 10.49 0.37 -7.69
C GLY A 163 9.51 1.13 -8.55
N VAL A 164 9.39 0.64 -9.77
CA VAL A 164 8.43 1.07 -10.76
C VAL A 164 7.59 -0.12 -11.18
N ALA A 165 6.32 0.12 -11.46
CA ALA A 165 5.41 -0.89 -11.96
C ALA A 165 4.61 -0.37 -13.14
N ALA A 166 4.26 -1.26 -14.05
CA ALA A 166 3.28 -1.04 -15.11
C ALA A 166 2.27 -2.18 -15.08
N SER A 167 1.01 -1.88 -15.32
CA SER A 167 -0.03 -2.91 -15.33
C SER A 167 -1.09 -2.66 -16.38
N VAL A 168 -1.68 -3.77 -16.83
CA VAL A 168 -2.93 -3.81 -17.56
C VAL A 168 -3.99 -4.46 -16.68
N PHE A 169 -5.18 -3.91 -16.66
CA PHE A 169 -6.25 -4.39 -15.78
C PHE A 169 -7.61 -4.29 -16.45
N THR A 170 -8.53 -5.05 -15.94
CA THR A 170 -9.96 -4.98 -16.27
C THR A 170 -10.78 -5.11 -15.00
N GLY A 171 -11.96 -4.54 -15.01
CA GLY A 171 -12.84 -4.60 -13.86
C GLY A 171 -14.28 -4.27 -14.21
N LEU A 172 -15.12 -4.35 -13.21
CA LEU A 172 -16.52 -3.99 -13.31
C LEU A 172 -16.93 -3.09 -12.16
N ASP A 173 -17.84 -2.16 -12.45
CA ASP A 173 -18.48 -1.28 -11.48
C ASP A 173 -19.99 -1.50 -11.54
N PHE A 174 -20.58 -1.88 -10.41
CA PHE A 174 -22.02 -2.01 -10.25
C PHE A 174 -22.55 -0.82 -9.45
N TYR A 175 -23.30 0.06 -10.10
CA TYR A 175 -23.88 1.26 -9.51
C TYR A 175 -25.11 0.90 -8.67
N VAL A 176 -24.99 1.00 -7.36
CA VAL A 176 -26.05 0.69 -6.38
C VAL A 176 -27.06 1.83 -6.32
N TYR A 177 -26.56 3.06 -6.08
CA TYR A 177 -27.38 4.23 -5.85
C TYR A 177 -26.63 5.54 -6.13
N LYS A 178 -27.22 6.44 -6.92
CA LYS A 178 -26.79 7.85 -7.13
C LYS A 178 -25.26 8.09 -7.20
N GLY A 179 -24.55 7.31 -7.96
CA GLY A 179 -23.08 7.42 -8.07
C GLY A 179 -22.31 6.48 -7.14
N LEU A 180 -22.94 5.92 -6.11
CA LEU A 180 -22.33 4.87 -5.29
C LEU A 180 -22.23 3.58 -6.10
N TYR A 181 -21.06 2.97 -6.13
CA TYR A 181 -20.81 1.71 -6.81
C TYR A 181 -19.95 0.77 -5.98
N LEU A 182 -20.18 -0.50 -6.23
CA LEU A 182 -19.32 -1.61 -5.82
C LEU A 182 -18.61 -2.14 -7.06
N GLY A 183 -17.38 -2.55 -6.92
CA GLY A 183 -16.63 -3.07 -8.05
C GLY A 183 -15.62 -4.13 -7.68
N THR A 184 -15.07 -4.76 -8.71
CA THR A 184 -13.92 -5.64 -8.61
C THR A 184 -12.96 -5.36 -9.76
N GLU A 185 -11.69 -5.68 -9.58
CA GLU A 185 -10.63 -5.46 -10.57
C GLU A 185 -9.66 -6.64 -10.55
N VAL A 186 -9.21 -7.03 -11.72
CA VAL A 186 -8.15 -8.01 -11.92
C VAL A 186 -7.15 -7.46 -12.93
N GLY A 187 -5.88 -7.82 -12.78
CA GLY A 187 -4.86 -7.32 -13.68
C GLY A 187 -3.58 -8.13 -13.65
N ILE A 188 -2.71 -7.78 -14.58
CA ILE A 188 -1.34 -8.29 -14.66
C ILE A 188 -0.42 -7.09 -14.53
N TYR A 189 0.61 -7.19 -13.72
CA TYR A 189 1.61 -6.14 -13.58
C TYR A 189 3.02 -6.68 -13.75
N VAL A 190 3.85 -5.81 -14.27
CA VAL A 190 5.30 -5.99 -14.35
C VAL A 190 5.93 -4.98 -13.40
N MET A 191 6.85 -5.45 -12.58
CA MET A 191 7.46 -4.65 -11.54
C MET A 191 8.97 -4.80 -11.58
N SER A 192 9.69 -3.69 -11.46
CA SER A 192 11.13 -3.66 -11.28
C SER A 192 11.47 -2.97 -9.96
N THR A 193 12.27 -3.62 -9.14
CA THR A 193 12.68 -3.14 -7.82
C THR A 193 14.18 -3.02 -7.70
N LYS A 194 14.60 -1.96 -7.02
CA LYS A 194 15.95 -1.82 -6.48
C LYS A 194 15.86 -1.87 -4.96
N THR A 195 16.46 -2.89 -4.34
CA THR A 195 16.59 -2.98 -2.90
C THR A 195 17.77 -2.11 -2.44
N ASN A 196 17.52 -1.25 -1.48
CA ASN A 196 18.51 -0.30 -1.00
C ASN A 196 19.61 -1.01 -0.20
N GLN A 197 20.81 -0.44 -0.25
CA GLN A 197 21.92 -0.86 0.57
C GLN A 197 21.55 -0.75 2.05
N THR A 198 21.73 -1.84 2.79
CA THR A 198 21.55 -1.85 4.24
C THR A 198 22.77 -1.24 4.94
N GLU A 199 22.52 -0.51 6.01
CA GLU A 199 23.58 -0.01 6.89
C GLU A 199 23.27 -0.45 8.32
N LEU A 200 24.23 -1.14 8.94
CA LEU A 200 24.22 -1.47 10.36
C LEU A 200 25.24 -0.60 11.07
N LYS A 201 24.78 0.23 11.97
CA LYS A 201 25.66 1.08 12.79
C LYS A 201 25.76 0.49 14.20
N TYR A 202 26.98 0.14 14.56
CA TYR A 202 27.33 -0.39 15.88
C TYR A 202 28.51 0.44 16.42
N SER A 203 28.25 1.20 17.49
CA SER A 203 29.22 2.16 18.01
C SER A 203 29.80 3.04 16.89
N ASP A 204 31.10 3.01 16.66
CA ASP A 204 31.78 3.77 15.58
C ASP A 204 31.94 2.99 14.28
N LYS A 205 31.46 1.74 14.22
CA LYS A 205 31.54 0.90 13.03
C LYS A 205 30.27 0.97 12.20
N VAL A 206 30.43 1.05 10.88
CA VAL A 206 29.33 0.98 9.91
C VAL A 206 29.59 -0.19 8.98
N ILE A 207 28.68 -1.16 9.00
CA ILE A 207 28.69 -2.30 8.08
C ILE A 207 27.66 -2.01 7.00
N LYS A 208 28.06 -2.10 5.74
CA LYS A 208 27.20 -1.86 4.59
C LYS A 208 26.98 -3.16 3.81
N GLY A 209 25.72 -3.44 3.50
CA GLY A 209 25.34 -4.51 2.59
C GLY A 209 25.42 -4.09 1.12
N THR A 210 24.81 -4.85 0.23
CA THR A 210 24.80 -4.61 -1.22
C THR A 210 23.41 -4.26 -1.73
N ASP A 211 23.35 -3.47 -2.79
CA ASP A 211 22.13 -3.24 -3.57
C ASP A 211 21.75 -4.51 -4.34
N THR A 212 20.45 -4.75 -4.52
CA THR A 212 19.95 -5.85 -5.33
C THR A 212 18.87 -5.36 -6.28
N TYR A 213 18.93 -5.78 -7.52
CA TYR A 213 17.91 -5.49 -8.53
C TYR A 213 17.08 -6.74 -8.80
N ARG A 214 15.78 -6.55 -8.90
CA ARG A 214 14.84 -7.64 -9.19
C ARG A 214 13.75 -7.13 -10.14
N ALA A 215 13.46 -7.91 -11.18
CA ALA A 215 12.31 -7.72 -12.05
C ALA A 215 11.37 -8.92 -11.90
N VAL A 216 10.07 -8.65 -11.80
CA VAL A 216 9.05 -9.68 -11.59
C VAL A 216 7.84 -9.37 -12.46
N ILE A 217 7.27 -10.40 -13.06
CA ILE A 217 5.97 -10.35 -13.70
C ILE A 217 5.01 -11.10 -12.79
N CYS A 218 3.97 -10.42 -12.34
CA CYS A 218 2.98 -10.99 -11.43
C CYS A 218 1.57 -10.84 -12.01
N ASN A 219 0.75 -11.86 -11.81
CA ASN A 219 -0.68 -11.75 -11.99
C ASN A 219 -1.31 -11.24 -10.69
N ALA A 220 -2.04 -10.15 -10.78
CA ALA A 220 -2.80 -9.61 -9.65
C ALA A 220 -4.24 -10.15 -9.68
N ILE A 221 -4.40 -11.47 -9.60
CA ILE A 221 -5.70 -12.11 -9.40
C ILE A 221 -6.01 -12.12 -7.88
N LYS A 222 -5.88 -10.96 -7.25
CA LYS A 222 -6.43 -10.79 -5.90
C LYS A 222 -7.81 -10.15 -6.08
N PRO A 223 -8.90 -10.85 -5.73
CA PRO A 223 -10.23 -10.26 -5.78
C PRO A 223 -10.28 -9.12 -4.76
N MET A 224 -10.15 -7.91 -5.24
CA MET A 224 -10.32 -6.70 -4.44
C MET A 224 -11.76 -6.26 -4.54
N VAL A 225 -12.38 -6.02 -3.41
CA VAL A 225 -13.67 -5.34 -3.34
C VAL A 225 -13.40 -3.84 -3.30
N ARG A 226 -14.17 -3.11 -4.06
CA ARG A 226 -14.03 -1.67 -4.21
C ARG A 226 -15.37 -1.01 -3.90
N LEU A 227 -15.31 0.03 -3.09
CA LEU A 227 -16.43 0.91 -2.82
C LEU A 227 -16.06 2.30 -3.32
N GLY A 228 -16.86 2.85 -4.22
CA GLY A 228 -16.59 4.16 -4.78
C GLY A 228 -17.83 5.00 -4.96
N TRP A 229 -17.59 6.31 -5.15
CA TRP A 229 -18.61 7.31 -5.36
C TRP A 229 -18.19 8.26 -6.48
N THR A 230 -19.13 8.53 -7.41
CA THR A 230 -18.99 9.56 -8.46
C THR A 230 -19.85 10.78 -8.13
N PHE A 231 -19.31 11.98 -8.23
CA PHE A 231 -19.96 13.25 -7.87
C PHE A 231 -19.68 14.38 -8.86
#